data_a5fe875094f850250878a7ef1aa29cc0
#
_entry.id   a5fe875094f850250878a7ef1aa29cc0
#
_cell.length_a   1.000
_cell.length_b   1.000
_cell.length_c   1.000
_cell.angle_alpha   90.00
_cell.angle_beta   90.00
_cell.angle_gamma   90.00
#
_symmetry.space_group_name_H-M   'P 1'
#
loop_
_entity.id
_entity.type
_entity.pdbx_description
1 polymer ?
#
loop_
_entity_poly.entity_id
_entity_poly.type
_entity_poly.pdbx_seq_one_letter_code
_entity_poly.pdbx_strand_id
1 'polypeptide(L)'
;ELALVDLLPTESAPNPDQVMEVVARTFDINVDDLLNRDRSKKFALPRQVAMYLLRELGNISLPQIGEILGGRDHTTVMYACDKIADMVERDELFRRQVNQIRDKLFSERVCA
;
A
#
# COMPACT_ATOMS: atom_id res chain seq x y z
N GLU A 1 -5.25 -31.32 -10.61
CA GLU A 1 -4.57 -30.74 -10.17
C GLU A 1 -4.13 -29.61 -10.73
N LEU A 2 -4.08 -29.51 -11.55
CA LEU A 2 -3.66 -28.47 -12.15
C LEU A 2 -4.30 -27.29 -11.78
N ALA A 3 -5.47 -27.28 -11.54
CA ALA A 3 -6.22 -26.13 -11.24
C ALA A 3 -5.67 -25.37 -10.10
N LEU A 4 -5.24 -26.08 -9.13
CA LEU A 4 -4.78 -25.41 -7.98
C LEU A 4 -3.62 -24.55 -8.26
N VAL A 5 -2.82 -24.96 -9.08
CA VAL A 5 -1.66 -24.21 -9.35
C VAL A 5 -1.98 -22.91 -9.97
N ASP A 6 -2.95 -22.88 -10.82
CA ASP A 6 -3.27 -21.68 -11.51
C ASP A 6 -3.77 -20.61 -10.62
N LEU A 7 -4.40 -20.98 -9.56
CA LEU A 7 -4.96 -19.99 -8.67
C LEU A 7 -3.92 -19.24 -7.89
N LEU A 8 -2.82 -19.88 -7.62
CA LEU A 8 -1.82 -19.29 -6.79
C LEU A 8 -1.32 -17.95 -7.24
N PRO A 9 -0.95 -17.75 -8.47
CA PRO A 9 -0.41 -16.48 -8.89
C PRO A 9 -1.40 -15.33 -8.69
N THR A 10 -2.65 -15.62 -8.93
CA THR A 10 -3.66 -14.60 -8.77
C THR A 10 -3.83 -14.23 -7.33
N GLU A 11 -3.72 -15.18 -6.46
CA GLU A 11 -3.93 -14.94 -5.06
C GLU A 11 -2.73 -14.35 -4.36
N SER A 12 -1.63 -14.26 -5.05
CA SER A 12 -0.44 -13.75 -4.41
C SER A 12 -0.49 -12.23 -4.20
N ALA A 13 -1.37 -11.53 -4.89
CA ALA A 13 -1.48 -10.09 -4.73
C ALA A 13 -2.48 -9.75 -3.62
N PRO A 14 -2.12 -8.90 -2.68
CA PRO A 14 -3.06 -8.52 -1.63
C PRO A 14 -4.16 -7.63 -2.20
N ASN A 15 -5.31 -7.68 -1.55
CA ASN A 15 -6.44 -6.87 -1.91
C ASN A 15 -6.15 -5.41 -1.54
N PRO A 16 -6.52 -4.44 -2.38
CA PRO A 16 -6.28 -3.04 -2.04
C PRO A 16 -6.86 -2.62 -0.70
N ASP A 17 -8.04 -3.14 -0.35
CA ASP A 17 -8.64 -2.80 0.95
C ASP A 17 -7.78 -3.31 2.11
N GLN A 18 -7.16 -4.46 1.95
CA GLN A 18 -6.26 -4.99 2.95
C GLN A 18 -5.03 -4.10 3.11
N VAL A 19 -4.47 -3.63 2.01
CA VAL A 19 -3.31 -2.75 2.04
C VAL A 19 -3.66 -1.49 2.81
N MET A 20 -4.81 -0.88 2.50
CA MET A 20 -5.24 0.33 3.17
C MET A 20 -5.42 0.08 4.67
N GLU A 21 -6.03 -1.04 5.02
CA GLU A 21 -6.30 -1.34 6.41
C GLU A 21 -5.03 -1.58 7.22
N VAL A 22 -4.09 -2.33 6.67
CA VAL A 22 -2.85 -2.60 7.38
C VAL A 22 -2.02 -1.32 7.53
N VAL A 23 -1.99 -0.49 6.49
CA VAL A 23 -1.27 0.78 6.57
C VAL A 23 -1.90 1.66 7.65
N ALA A 24 -3.22 1.76 7.66
CA ALA A 24 -3.90 2.59 8.66
C ALA A 24 -3.60 2.09 10.07
N ARG A 25 -3.64 0.79 10.29
CA ARG A 25 -3.34 0.23 11.58
C ARG A 25 -1.90 0.49 12.02
N THR A 26 -0.97 0.36 11.08
CA THR A 26 0.44 0.56 11.38
C THR A 26 0.74 1.99 11.82
N PHE A 27 0.06 2.95 11.20
CA PHE A 27 0.26 4.36 11.52
C PHE A 27 -0.76 4.89 12.53
N ASP A 28 -1.60 3.99 13.06
CA ASP A 28 -2.58 4.34 14.10
C ASP A 28 -3.55 5.43 13.63
N ILE A 29 -4.07 5.27 12.45
CA ILE A 29 -5.09 6.16 11.89
C ILE A 29 -6.20 5.30 11.28
N ASN A 30 -7.25 5.95 10.82
CA ASN A 30 -8.36 5.24 10.19
C ASN A 30 -8.18 5.19 8.68
N VAL A 31 -8.81 4.22 8.05
CA VAL A 31 -8.78 4.14 6.59
C VAL A 31 -9.37 5.42 5.98
N ASP A 32 -10.40 5.97 6.61
CA ASP A 32 -11.00 7.22 6.13
C ASP A 32 -9.99 8.35 6.07
N ASP A 33 -9.02 8.36 6.96
CA ASP A 33 -7.99 9.37 6.98
C ASP A 33 -7.08 9.27 5.75
N LEU A 34 -6.95 8.08 5.19
CA LEU A 34 -6.18 7.89 3.98
C LEU A 34 -6.91 8.40 2.76
N LEU A 35 -8.24 8.40 2.82
CA LEU A 35 -9.07 8.77 1.68
C LEU A 35 -9.45 10.24 1.64
N ASN A 36 -9.45 10.92 2.79
CA ASN A 36 -9.89 12.31 2.82
C ASN A 36 -8.82 13.24 2.26
N ARG A 37 -9.16 14.50 2.13
CA ARG A 37 -8.27 15.48 1.50
C ARG A 37 -7.47 16.29 2.49
N ASP A 38 -7.39 15.83 3.72
CA ASP A 38 -6.61 16.50 4.74
C ASP A 38 -5.14 16.48 4.33
N ARG A 39 -4.49 17.62 4.33
CA ARG A 39 -3.10 17.75 3.92
C ARG A 39 -2.14 17.70 5.09
N SER A 40 -2.64 17.39 6.26
CA SER A 40 -1.80 17.29 7.43
C SER A 40 -0.70 16.28 7.21
N LYS A 41 0.49 16.56 7.69
CA LYS A 41 1.63 15.65 7.54
C LYS A 41 1.37 14.31 8.21
N LYS A 42 0.51 14.32 9.20
CA LYS A 42 0.15 13.11 9.93
C LYS A 42 -0.43 12.05 8.98
N PHE A 43 -1.18 12.47 7.97
CA PHE A 43 -1.80 11.54 7.04
C PHE A 43 -1.06 11.43 5.70
N ALA A 44 -0.16 12.36 5.43
CA ALA A 44 0.52 12.37 4.13
C ALA A 44 1.43 11.17 3.96
N LEU A 45 2.26 10.87 4.95
CA LEU A 45 3.17 9.75 4.85
C LEU A 45 2.45 8.40 4.77
N PRO A 46 1.46 8.12 5.62
CA PRO A 46 0.72 6.87 5.49
C PRO A 46 0.07 6.72 4.11
N ARG A 47 -0.48 7.81 3.58
CA ARG A 47 -1.09 7.81 2.26
C ARG A 47 -0.09 7.43 1.18
N GLN A 48 1.10 8.01 1.26
CA GLN A 48 2.15 7.74 0.30
C GLN A 48 2.65 6.30 0.40
N VAL A 49 2.74 5.77 1.61
CA VAL A 49 3.13 4.38 1.81
C VAL A 49 2.08 3.45 1.20
N ALA A 50 0.80 3.78 1.37
CA ALA A 50 -0.27 2.98 0.79
C ALA A 50 -0.16 2.97 -0.75
N MET A 51 0.10 4.12 -1.35
CA MET A 51 0.26 4.22 -2.80
C MET A 51 1.42 3.35 -3.27
N TYR A 52 2.54 3.42 -2.58
CA TYR A 52 3.72 2.66 -2.92
C TYR A 52 3.43 1.15 -2.85
N LEU A 53 2.79 0.70 -1.78
CA LEU A 53 2.51 -0.71 -1.61
C LEU A 53 1.48 -1.22 -2.62
N LEU A 54 0.49 -0.42 -2.94
CA LEU A 54 -0.49 -0.80 -3.96
C LEU A 54 0.18 -1.00 -5.30
N ARG A 55 1.18 -0.19 -5.61
CA ARG A 55 1.90 -0.34 -6.86
C ARG A 55 2.82 -1.55 -6.83
N GLU A 56 3.59 -1.70 -5.75
CA GLU A 56 4.59 -2.76 -5.66
C GLU A 56 3.98 -4.14 -5.49
N LEU A 57 2.97 -4.26 -4.66
CA LEU A 57 2.39 -5.55 -4.33
C LEU A 57 1.15 -5.88 -5.16
N GLY A 58 0.35 -4.88 -5.44
CA GLY A 58 -0.91 -5.08 -6.15
C GLY A 58 -0.81 -4.97 -7.65
N ASN A 59 0.30 -4.45 -8.14
CA ASN A 59 0.51 -4.25 -9.56
C ASN A 59 -0.63 -3.44 -10.19
N ILE A 60 -1.06 -2.42 -9.48
CA ILE A 60 -2.18 -1.58 -9.88
C ILE A 60 -1.64 -0.34 -10.59
N SER A 61 -2.34 0.13 -11.61
CA SER A 61 -1.90 1.28 -12.37
C SER A 61 -1.98 2.56 -11.54
N LEU A 62 -1.19 3.55 -11.91
CA LEU A 62 -1.16 4.81 -11.17
C LEU A 62 -2.53 5.50 -11.11
N PRO A 63 -3.28 5.59 -12.22
CA PRO A 63 -4.60 6.20 -12.14
C PRO A 63 -5.56 5.43 -11.23
N GLN A 64 -5.48 4.11 -11.23
CA GLN A 64 -6.34 3.32 -10.36
C GLN A 64 -6.00 3.54 -8.90
N ILE A 65 -4.70 3.62 -8.59
CA ILE A 65 -4.26 3.89 -7.23
C ILE A 65 -4.81 5.25 -6.79
N GLY A 66 -4.75 6.24 -7.67
CA GLY A 66 -5.29 7.55 -7.36
C GLY A 66 -6.76 7.51 -7.00
N GLU A 67 -7.52 6.71 -7.72
CA GLU A 67 -8.94 6.57 -7.43
C GLU A 67 -9.19 5.86 -6.11
N ILE A 68 -8.41 4.84 -5.82
CA ILE A 68 -8.54 4.11 -4.55
C ILE A 68 -8.27 5.05 -3.38
N LEU A 69 -7.35 5.98 -3.55
CA LEU A 69 -6.99 6.92 -2.50
C LEU A 69 -7.82 8.20 -2.52
N GLY A 70 -9.05 8.12 -2.97
CA GLY A 70 -9.96 9.24 -2.88
C GLY A 70 -9.94 10.20 -4.07
N GLY A 71 -9.55 9.70 -5.22
CA GLY A 71 -9.59 10.53 -6.43
C GLY A 71 -8.38 11.44 -6.59
N ARG A 72 -7.20 10.92 -6.34
CA ARG A 72 -5.99 11.70 -6.50
C ARG A 72 -5.41 11.54 -7.89
N ASP A 73 -4.69 12.58 -8.33
CA ASP A 73 -4.09 12.60 -9.65
C ASP A 73 -2.97 11.56 -9.75
N HIS A 74 -2.82 10.97 -10.92
CA HIS A 74 -1.79 9.94 -11.11
C HIS A 74 -0.37 10.50 -10.93
N THR A 75 -0.19 11.79 -11.20
CA THR A 75 1.11 12.43 -11.00
C THR A 75 1.46 12.48 -9.52
N THR A 76 0.46 12.75 -8.68
CA THR A 76 0.63 12.73 -7.23
C THR A 76 1.03 11.33 -6.76
N VAL A 77 0.39 10.31 -7.32
CA VAL A 77 0.70 8.93 -6.97
C VAL A 77 2.13 8.58 -7.39
N MET A 78 2.52 8.98 -8.59
CA MET A 78 3.86 8.70 -9.09
C MET A 78 4.92 9.34 -8.20
N TYR A 79 4.69 10.59 -7.83
CA TYR A 79 5.62 11.30 -6.94
C TYR A 79 5.72 10.58 -5.59
N ALA A 80 4.58 10.16 -5.06
CA ALA A 80 4.57 9.47 -3.78
C ALA A 80 5.33 8.15 -3.83
N CYS A 81 5.12 7.38 -4.89
CA CYS A 81 5.81 6.10 -5.05
C CYS A 81 7.32 6.31 -5.14
N ASP A 82 7.76 7.31 -5.90
CA ASP A 82 9.18 7.59 -6.03
C ASP A 82 9.78 8.03 -4.70
N LYS A 83 9.06 8.87 -3.98
CA LYS A 83 9.53 9.36 -2.69
C LYS A 83 9.69 8.23 -1.69
N ILE A 84 8.69 7.35 -1.61
CA ILE A 84 8.75 6.24 -0.66
C ILE A 84 9.83 5.24 -1.06
N ALA A 85 9.99 4.97 -2.35
CA ALA A 85 11.04 4.08 -2.81
C ALA A 85 12.41 4.61 -2.40
N ASP A 86 12.62 5.91 -2.52
CA ASP A 86 13.86 6.54 -2.13
C ASP A 86 14.07 6.44 -0.61
N MET A 87 13.02 6.67 0.16
CA MET A 87 13.12 6.58 1.62
C MET A 87 13.42 5.16 2.08
N VAL A 88 12.85 4.17 1.42
CA VAL A 88 13.11 2.78 1.74
C VAL A 88 14.57 2.44 1.50
N GLU A 89 15.18 3.00 0.47
CA GLU A 89 16.57 2.75 0.20
C GLU A 89 17.49 3.45 1.18
N ARG A 90 17.15 4.64 1.60
CA ARG A 90 18.04 5.46 2.41
C ARG A 90 17.88 5.30 3.91
N ASP A 91 16.67 4.95 4.35
CA ASP A 91 16.38 4.89 5.78
C ASP A 91 16.08 3.45 6.17
N GLU A 92 17.00 2.85 6.91
CA GLU A 92 16.85 1.46 7.31
C GLU A 92 15.66 1.25 8.24
N LEU A 93 15.40 2.17 9.14
CA LEU A 93 14.27 2.04 10.06
C LEU A 93 12.95 2.10 9.30
N PHE A 94 12.88 3.00 8.34
CA PHE A 94 11.68 3.12 7.52
C PHE A 94 11.47 1.87 6.68
N ARG A 95 12.57 1.33 6.13
CA ARG A 95 12.49 0.10 5.36
C ARG A 95 11.95 -1.04 6.20
N ARG A 96 12.37 -1.14 7.45
CA ARG A 96 11.87 -2.17 8.35
C ARG A 96 10.38 -2.00 8.61
N GLN A 97 9.93 -0.77 8.76
CA GLN A 97 8.52 -0.51 8.97
C GLN A 97 7.69 -0.93 7.77
N VAL A 98 8.15 -0.60 6.57
CA VAL A 98 7.46 -0.99 5.34
C VAL A 98 7.46 -2.51 5.20
N ASN A 99 8.58 -3.16 5.52
CA ASN A 99 8.64 -4.62 5.45
C ASN A 99 7.70 -5.28 6.43
N GLN A 100 7.50 -4.69 7.61
CA GLN A 100 6.55 -5.21 8.58
C GLN A 100 5.13 -5.15 8.03
N ILE A 101 4.80 -4.09 7.30
CA ILE A 101 3.50 -3.98 6.67
C ILE A 101 3.34 -5.08 5.62
N ARG A 102 4.36 -5.30 4.82
CA ARG A 102 4.34 -6.35 3.81
C ARG A 102 4.13 -7.72 4.46
N ASP A 103 4.86 -7.99 5.53
CA ASP A 103 4.76 -9.26 6.24
C ASP A 103 3.35 -9.47 6.78
N LYS A 104 2.74 -8.43 7.32
CA LYS A 104 1.39 -8.53 7.82
C LYS A 104 0.41 -8.83 6.72
N LEU A 105 0.59 -8.22 5.57
CA LEU A 105 -0.29 -8.44 4.43
C LEU A 105 -0.25 -9.89 3.98
N PHE A 106 0.93 -10.45 3.86
CA PHE A 106 1.06 -11.83 3.44
C PHE A 106 0.62 -12.80 4.52
N SER A 107 0.89 -12.48 5.77
CA SER A 107 0.47 -13.32 6.88
C SER A 107 -1.04 -13.40 7.00
N GLU A 108 -1.72 -12.28 6.84
CA GLU A 108 -3.17 -12.25 6.91
C GLU A 108 -3.81 -13.05 5.77
N ARG A 109 -3.20 -12.98 4.59
CA ARG A 109 -3.70 -13.77 3.49
C ARG A 109 -3.57 -15.26 3.76
N VAL A 110 -2.43 -15.65 4.32
CA VAL A 110 -2.19 -17.06 4.61
C VAL A 110 -3.15 -17.58 5.65
N CYS A 111 -3.46 -16.76 6.63
CA CYS A 111 -4.36 -17.15 7.69
C CYS A 111 -5.81 -17.20 7.23
N ALA A 112 -6.11 -16.48 6.22
CA ALA A 112 -7.46 -16.49 5.71
C ALA A 112 -7.73 -17.77 4.96
#